data_163b19cd7a56d6c54fe17dbfbfaa23ee
#
_entry.id   163b19cd7a56d6c54fe17dbfbfaa23ee
#
_cell.length_a   1.000
_cell.length_b   1.000
_cell.length_c   1.000
_cell.angle_alpha   90.00
_cell.angle_beta   90.00
_cell.angle_gamma   90.00
#
_symmetry.space_group_name_H-M   'P 1'
#
loop_
_entity.id
_entity.type
_entity.pdbx_description
1 polymer ?
#
loop_
_entity_poly.entity_id
_entity_poly.type
_entity_poly.pdbx_seq_one_letter_code
_entity_poly.pdbx_strand_id
1 'polypeptide(L)'
;MRALVLRQQDGLTLADVSTIEPSQLPDGDVTVDVDWSGINYKDALAITGKGKIIRQFPMVPGIDFAGTVHHSDHPDFQAGQPVVLTGWGVGENHWGGLAEQARVRADWLVPLPQGLTPRQAMILGTAGFTAMLCVMALEEGGVTPASGEVVVSGASGGVGSTAVALLHALGYQVTAISGRADNNAYLQQLGAHQVLDRKEFATAGRPLEKQRWAGAIDTVGDQVLATLLTQMHYGATVAACGLAGGVSLPATVMPFILRNVRLQGVDSVMTPRARRQEAWRRLATLLPASFYEQVTQEITLEQAPATAAALLENRITGRTLVRVGAAD
;
A
#
# COMPACT_ATOMS: atom_id res chain seq x y z
N MET A 1 5.83 -27.29 2.32
CA MET A 1 6.13 -25.86 2.43
C MET A 1 5.41 -25.25 3.62
N ARG A 2 5.98 -24.22 4.27
CA ARG A 2 5.38 -23.53 5.41
C ARG A 2 4.48 -22.39 4.90
N ALA A 3 3.37 -22.16 5.59
CA ALA A 3 2.47 -21.07 5.28
C ALA A 3 1.72 -20.58 6.54
N LEU A 4 1.38 -19.32 6.59
CA LEU A 4 0.38 -18.81 7.52
C LEU A 4 -1.00 -19.19 6.97
N VAL A 5 -1.73 -20.03 7.68
CA VAL A 5 -3.03 -20.52 7.22
C VAL A 5 -4.14 -19.98 8.11
N LEU A 6 -5.11 -19.33 7.48
CA LEU A 6 -6.33 -18.88 8.15
C LEU A 6 -7.40 -19.98 8.06
N ARG A 7 -7.97 -20.30 9.20
CA ARG A 7 -9.11 -21.23 9.33
C ARG A 7 -10.24 -20.56 10.11
N GLN A 8 -11.44 -21.05 9.94
CA GLN A 8 -12.58 -20.59 10.71
C GLN A 8 -13.03 -21.70 11.65
N GLN A 9 -13.17 -21.37 12.93
CA GLN A 9 -13.71 -22.25 13.96
C GLN A 9 -14.64 -21.44 14.87
N ASP A 10 -15.86 -21.89 15.05
CA ASP A 10 -16.88 -21.26 15.91
C ASP A 10 -17.07 -19.75 15.60
N GLY A 11 -16.97 -19.38 14.32
CA GLY A 11 -17.11 -17.99 13.86
C GLY A 11 -15.86 -17.13 14.07
N LEU A 12 -14.79 -17.66 14.67
CA LEU A 12 -13.52 -16.98 14.87
C LEU A 12 -12.51 -17.34 13.77
N THR A 13 -11.70 -16.38 13.37
CA THR A 13 -10.55 -16.62 12.49
C THR A 13 -9.35 -17.06 13.34
N LEU A 14 -8.82 -18.22 13.02
CA LEU A 14 -7.57 -18.74 13.58
C LEU A 14 -6.46 -18.58 12.53
N ALA A 15 -5.30 -18.12 12.97
CA ALA A 15 -4.15 -17.85 12.12
C ALA A 15 -2.91 -18.59 12.67
N ASP A 16 -2.51 -19.67 12.00
CA ASP A 16 -1.43 -20.53 12.45
C ASP A 16 -0.46 -20.83 11.29
N VAL A 17 0.86 -20.85 11.60
CA VAL A 17 1.84 -21.36 10.66
C VAL A 17 1.75 -22.89 10.61
N SER A 18 1.52 -23.41 9.42
CA SER A 18 1.32 -24.83 9.17
C SER A 18 2.16 -25.29 7.99
N THR A 19 2.50 -26.58 7.97
CA THR A 19 3.04 -27.24 6.77
C THR A 19 1.88 -27.63 5.88
N ILE A 20 1.94 -27.26 4.62
CA ILE A 20 0.98 -27.60 3.56
C ILE A 20 1.69 -28.28 2.40
N GLU A 21 0.98 -29.16 1.70
CA GLU A 21 1.54 -29.84 0.53
C GLU A 21 1.42 -28.94 -0.72
N PRO A 22 2.42 -28.92 -1.62
CA PRO A 22 2.38 -28.15 -2.85
C PRO A 22 1.17 -28.46 -3.74
N SER A 23 0.62 -29.67 -3.63
CA SER A 23 -0.61 -30.10 -4.33
C SER A 23 -1.88 -29.34 -3.89
N GLN A 24 -1.84 -28.70 -2.71
CA GLN A 24 -2.95 -27.90 -2.19
C GLN A 24 -2.96 -26.46 -2.70
N LEU A 25 -1.88 -26.03 -3.37
CA LEU A 25 -1.87 -24.72 -4.00
C LEU A 25 -3.02 -24.56 -4.99
N PRO A 26 -3.68 -23.40 -5.03
CA PRO A 26 -4.74 -23.13 -6.00
C PRO A 26 -4.26 -23.20 -7.45
N ASP A 27 -5.18 -23.23 -8.38
CA ASP A 27 -4.88 -23.24 -9.80
C ASP A 27 -4.13 -21.96 -10.24
N GLY A 28 -3.19 -22.13 -11.14
CA GLY A 28 -2.37 -21.06 -11.71
C GLY A 28 -1.31 -21.64 -12.64
N ASP A 29 -0.79 -20.81 -13.52
CA ASP A 29 0.18 -21.19 -14.54
C ASP A 29 1.63 -20.84 -14.19
N VAL A 30 1.86 -20.14 -13.06
CA VAL A 30 3.20 -19.83 -12.55
C VAL A 30 3.26 -20.14 -11.06
N THR A 31 4.25 -20.93 -10.66
CA THR A 31 4.59 -21.15 -9.24
C THR A 31 5.82 -20.31 -8.90
N VAL A 32 5.76 -19.56 -7.80
CA VAL A 32 6.81 -18.66 -7.33
C VAL A 32 7.31 -19.15 -5.97
N ASP A 33 8.62 -19.30 -5.82
CA ASP A 33 9.28 -19.39 -4.52
C ASP A 33 9.29 -17.98 -3.92
N VAL A 34 8.57 -17.80 -2.83
CA VAL A 34 8.38 -16.49 -2.19
C VAL A 34 9.52 -16.22 -1.22
N ASP A 35 10.30 -15.17 -1.50
CA ASP A 35 11.37 -14.72 -0.58
C ASP A 35 10.78 -13.82 0.50
N TRP A 36 9.93 -12.87 0.08
CA TRP A 36 9.39 -11.81 0.92
C TRP A 36 7.91 -11.57 0.64
N SER A 37 7.16 -11.33 1.70
CA SER A 37 5.79 -10.80 1.69
C SER A 37 5.70 -9.59 2.63
N GLY A 38 4.52 -9.05 2.86
CA GLY A 38 4.31 -7.92 3.75
C GLY A 38 3.03 -8.04 4.57
N ILE A 39 2.91 -7.21 5.62
CA ILE A 39 1.64 -7.01 6.32
C ILE A 39 1.08 -5.66 5.93
N ASN A 40 0.03 -5.66 5.14
CA ASN A 40 -0.77 -4.49 4.79
C ASN A 40 -2.01 -4.40 5.69
N TYR A 41 -2.71 -3.28 5.67
CA TYR A 41 -3.92 -3.09 6.48
C TYR A 41 -4.99 -4.16 6.18
N LYS A 42 -5.15 -4.53 4.91
CA LYS A 42 -6.06 -5.59 4.47
C LYS A 42 -5.65 -6.96 5.03
N ASP A 43 -4.36 -7.29 5.02
CA ASP A 43 -3.86 -8.52 5.62
C ASP A 43 -4.13 -8.56 7.13
N ALA A 44 -3.93 -7.44 7.81
CA ALA A 44 -4.21 -7.34 9.23
C ALA A 44 -5.70 -7.58 9.56
N LEU A 45 -6.60 -7.03 8.76
CA LEU A 45 -8.05 -7.31 8.88
C LEU A 45 -8.37 -8.79 8.64
N ALA A 46 -7.75 -9.41 7.64
CA ALA A 46 -7.93 -10.82 7.31
C ALA A 46 -7.41 -11.74 8.43
N ILE A 47 -6.15 -11.52 8.86
CA ILE A 47 -5.46 -12.35 9.87
C ILE A 47 -6.18 -12.27 11.22
N THR A 48 -6.66 -11.10 11.62
CA THR A 48 -7.35 -10.90 12.90
C THR A 48 -8.84 -11.23 12.85
N GLY A 49 -9.41 -11.46 11.65
CA GLY A 49 -10.84 -11.65 11.47
C GLY A 49 -11.70 -10.41 11.75
N LYS A 50 -11.09 -9.23 11.94
CA LYS A 50 -11.80 -7.97 12.23
C LYS A 50 -12.47 -7.35 11.00
N GLY A 51 -12.19 -7.85 9.80
CA GLY A 51 -12.83 -7.45 8.55
C GLY A 51 -13.32 -8.68 7.77
N LYS A 52 -14.41 -8.55 7.01
CA LYS A 52 -14.93 -9.60 6.12
C LYS A 52 -14.11 -9.67 4.82
N ILE A 53 -12.79 -9.82 4.95
CA ILE A 53 -11.87 -9.90 3.80
C ILE A 53 -11.93 -11.31 3.21
N ILE A 54 -11.79 -12.33 4.05
CA ILE A 54 -11.78 -13.74 3.63
C ILE A 54 -13.20 -14.26 3.57
N ARG A 55 -13.56 -14.88 2.44
CA ARG A 55 -14.88 -15.47 2.20
C ARG A 55 -14.88 -16.99 2.17
N GLN A 56 -13.73 -17.58 1.89
CA GLN A 56 -13.55 -19.03 1.82
C GLN A 56 -12.32 -19.43 2.63
N PHE A 57 -12.47 -20.45 3.46
CA PHE A 57 -11.42 -21.03 4.29
C PHE A 57 -11.15 -22.48 3.86
N PRO A 58 -9.92 -23.01 3.98
CA PRO A 58 -8.74 -22.32 4.47
C PRO A 58 -8.19 -21.31 3.48
N MET A 59 -7.50 -20.26 3.98
CA MET A 59 -6.89 -19.20 3.17
C MET A 59 -5.46 -18.93 3.62
N VAL A 60 -4.56 -18.71 2.69
CA VAL A 60 -3.24 -18.13 2.95
C VAL A 60 -3.31 -16.62 2.66
N PRO A 61 -3.15 -15.75 3.67
CA PRO A 61 -3.16 -14.32 3.45
C PRO A 61 -1.86 -13.82 2.81
N GLY A 62 -1.73 -12.50 2.65
CA GLY A 62 -0.59 -11.84 2.01
C GLY A 62 -0.97 -11.35 0.61
N ILE A 63 -1.41 -10.07 0.53
CA ILE A 63 -1.91 -9.48 -0.72
C ILE A 63 -0.80 -9.10 -1.69
N ASP A 64 0.45 -9.23 -1.27
CA ASP A 64 1.63 -8.96 -2.07
C ASP A 64 2.79 -9.88 -1.68
N PHE A 65 3.65 -10.14 -2.66
CA PHE A 65 4.89 -10.88 -2.46
C PHE A 65 5.91 -10.60 -3.57
N ALA A 66 7.16 -10.88 -3.30
CA ALA A 66 8.23 -10.95 -4.28
C ALA A 66 9.06 -12.21 -4.06
N GLY A 67 9.57 -12.75 -5.15
CA GLY A 67 10.36 -13.97 -5.13
C GLY A 67 10.82 -14.35 -6.52
N THR A 68 11.10 -15.63 -6.71
CA THR A 68 11.67 -16.18 -7.94
C THR A 68 10.73 -17.23 -8.53
N VAL A 69 10.51 -17.19 -9.83
CA VAL A 69 9.72 -18.21 -10.52
C VAL A 69 10.34 -19.58 -10.31
N HIS A 70 9.62 -20.47 -9.68
CA HIS A 70 9.99 -21.89 -9.51
C HIS A 70 9.69 -22.69 -10.78
N HIS A 71 8.47 -22.55 -11.28
CA HIS A 71 7.99 -23.23 -12.49
C HIS A 71 6.97 -22.36 -13.22
N SER A 72 6.94 -22.43 -14.53
CA SER A 72 5.97 -21.72 -15.36
C SER A 72 5.53 -22.56 -16.55
N ASP A 73 4.22 -22.65 -16.76
CA ASP A 73 3.59 -23.15 -17.99
C ASP A 73 3.29 -22.01 -18.96
N HIS A 74 3.55 -20.74 -18.60
CA HIS A 74 3.29 -19.56 -19.41
C HIS A 74 4.57 -19.07 -20.11
N PRO A 75 4.55 -18.75 -21.41
CA PRO A 75 5.75 -18.41 -22.20
C PRO A 75 6.44 -17.10 -21.75
N ASP A 76 5.72 -16.19 -21.10
CA ASP A 76 6.28 -14.90 -20.65
C ASP A 76 7.17 -15.02 -19.41
N PHE A 77 7.18 -16.16 -18.72
CA PHE A 77 7.94 -16.37 -17.48
C PHE A 77 8.79 -17.63 -17.55
N GLN A 78 9.98 -17.56 -16.94
CA GLN A 78 10.93 -18.66 -16.90
C GLN A 78 11.40 -18.93 -15.47
N ALA A 79 11.72 -20.18 -15.15
CA ALA A 79 12.31 -20.54 -13.87
C ALA A 79 13.57 -19.70 -13.60
N GLY A 80 13.73 -19.25 -12.36
CA GLY A 80 14.82 -18.36 -11.94
C GLY A 80 14.55 -16.86 -12.19
N GLN A 81 13.44 -16.47 -12.81
CA GLN A 81 13.12 -15.07 -13.06
C GLN A 81 12.56 -14.40 -11.81
N PRO A 82 13.13 -13.26 -11.36
CA PRO A 82 12.58 -12.48 -10.25
C PRO A 82 11.25 -11.80 -10.64
N VAL A 83 10.27 -11.87 -9.73
CA VAL A 83 8.93 -11.32 -9.95
C VAL A 83 8.38 -10.65 -8.69
N VAL A 84 7.41 -9.75 -8.88
CA VAL A 84 6.61 -9.15 -7.83
C VAL A 84 5.12 -9.25 -8.20
N LEU A 85 4.29 -9.48 -7.18
CA LEU A 85 2.84 -9.46 -7.31
C LEU A 85 2.23 -8.56 -6.25
N THR A 86 1.27 -7.73 -6.65
CA THR A 86 0.40 -6.95 -5.77
C THR A 86 -1.03 -6.99 -6.31
N GLY A 87 -2.02 -7.05 -5.43
CA GLY A 87 -3.43 -6.98 -5.81
C GLY A 87 -4.03 -8.26 -6.39
N TRP A 88 -4.93 -8.13 -7.35
CA TRP A 88 -5.65 -9.20 -8.05
C TRP A 88 -6.50 -10.12 -7.16
N GLY A 89 -6.76 -9.73 -5.91
CA GLY A 89 -7.47 -10.55 -4.94
C GLY A 89 -6.63 -11.67 -4.31
N VAL A 90 -5.33 -11.65 -4.52
CA VAL A 90 -4.39 -12.56 -3.86
C VAL A 90 -4.36 -12.25 -2.36
N GLY A 91 -4.37 -13.28 -1.52
CA GLY A 91 -4.54 -13.14 -0.06
C GLY A 91 -5.97 -12.87 0.39
N GLU A 92 -6.93 -12.86 -0.53
CA GLU A 92 -8.35 -12.52 -0.29
C GLU A 92 -9.30 -13.58 -0.90
N ASN A 93 -9.20 -13.79 -2.21
CA ASN A 93 -9.99 -14.77 -2.98
C ASN A 93 -9.13 -15.90 -3.54
N HIS A 94 -7.84 -15.73 -3.53
CA HIS A 94 -6.80 -16.65 -3.98
C HIS A 94 -5.71 -16.68 -2.93
N TRP A 95 -5.03 -17.82 -2.72
CA TRP A 95 -3.97 -17.93 -1.71
C TRP A 95 -2.84 -16.94 -1.98
N GLY A 96 -2.38 -16.29 -0.91
CA GLY A 96 -1.45 -15.16 -0.94
C GLY A 96 0.00 -15.50 -0.66
N GLY A 97 0.78 -14.45 -0.40
CA GLY A 97 2.24 -14.49 -0.30
C GLY A 97 2.80 -14.83 1.08
N LEU A 98 1.96 -15.06 2.11
CA LEU A 98 2.46 -15.50 3.43
C LEU A 98 2.65 -17.04 3.46
N ALA A 99 3.34 -17.56 2.44
CA ALA A 99 3.73 -18.94 2.24
C ALA A 99 5.04 -19.03 1.46
N GLU A 100 5.83 -20.10 1.67
CA GLU A 100 7.09 -20.32 0.95
C GLU A 100 6.91 -20.47 -0.57
N GLN A 101 5.73 -20.86 -1.03
CA GLN A 101 5.39 -20.88 -2.45
C GLN A 101 3.98 -20.33 -2.68
N ALA A 102 3.80 -19.65 -3.79
CA ALA A 102 2.52 -19.19 -4.29
C ALA A 102 2.35 -19.65 -5.74
N ARG A 103 1.16 -20.16 -6.09
CA ARG A 103 0.79 -20.46 -7.48
C ARG A 103 -0.26 -19.48 -7.94
N VAL A 104 0.03 -18.77 -9.03
CA VAL A 104 -0.75 -17.63 -9.51
C VAL A 104 -0.85 -17.62 -11.03
N ARG A 105 -1.72 -16.75 -11.55
CA ARG A 105 -1.80 -16.51 -12.99
C ARG A 105 -0.65 -15.62 -13.44
N ALA A 106 -0.07 -15.90 -14.58
CA ALA A 106 0.99 -15.11 -15.20
C ALA A 106 0.59 -13.62 -15.39
N ASP A 107 -0.68 -13.36 -15.74
CA ASP A 107 -1.20 -12.00 -15.94
C ASP A 107 -1.10 -11.11 -14.70
N TRP A 108 -0.99 -11.70 -13.51
CA TRP A 108 -0.91 -10.97 -12.24
C TRP A 108 0.51 -10.58 -11.87
N LEU A 109 1.50 -11.25 -12.46
CA LEU A 109 2.90 -11.04 -12.15
C LEU A 109 3.49 -9.87 -12.96
N VAL A 110 4.39 -9.16 -12.30
CA VAL A 110 5.28 -8.19 -12.95
C VAL A 110 6.70 -8.71 -12.82
N PRO A 111 7.45 -8.83 -13.94
CA PRO A 111 8.89 -9.05 -13.86
C PRO A 111 9.50 -7.97 -12.96
N LEU A 112 10.36 -8.37 -12.04
CA LEU A 112 10.99 -7.42 -11.14
C LEU A 112 11.84 -6.42 -11.94
N PRO A 113 11.58 -5.10 -11.82
CA PRO A 113 12.35 -4.12 -12.57
C PRO A 113 13.82 -4.16 -12.18
N GLN A 114 14.68 -3.92 -13.16
CA GLN A 114 16.10 -3.75 -12.90
C GLN A 114 16.34 -2.60 -11.90
N GLY A 115 17.20 -2.83 -10.92
CA GLY A 115 17.49 -1.87 -9.85
C GLY A 115 16.76 -2.15 -8.54
N LEU A 116 15.78 -3.08 -8.51
CA LEU A 116 15.14 -3.55 -7.29
C LEU A 116 15.54 -4.98 -6.96
N THR A 117 15.81 -5.24 -5.70
CA THR A 117 15.85 -6.60 -5.14
C THR A 117 14.45 -7.04 -4.71
N PRO A 118 14.16 -8.35 -4.58
CA PRO A 118 12.87 -8.82 -4.04
C PRO A 118 12.54 -8.20 -2.68
N ARG A 119 13.55 -8.02 -1.81
CA ARG A 119 13.39 -7.35 -0.52
C ARG A 119 12.93 -5.89 -0.68
N GLN A 120 13.58 -5.12 -1.52
CA GLN A 120 13.21 -3.72 -1.79
C GLN A 120 11.82 -3.62 -2.43
N ALA A 121 11.50 -4.50 -3.38
CA ALA A 121 10.18 -4.55 -3.98
C ALA A 121 9.08 -4.78 -2.93
N MET A 122 9.34 -5.62 -1.92
CA MET A 122 8.36 -5.87 -0.87
C MET A 122 8.35 -4.82 0.25
N ILE A 123 9.43 -4.09 0.46
CA ILE A 123 9.38 -2.86 1.26
C ILE A 123 8.40 -1.88 0.64
N LEU A 124 8.45 -1.69 -0.67
CA LEU A 124 7.45 -0.91 -1.40
C LEU A 124 6.08 -1.60 -1.34
N GLY A 125 5.99 -2.81 -1.83
CA GLY A 125 4.78 -3.64 -1.83
C GLY A 125 3.57 -2.93 -2.42
N THR A 126 2.40 -3.34 -2.00
CA THR A 126 1.12 -2.70 -2.36
C THR A 126 1.08 -1.23 -1.92
N ALA A 127 1.69 -0.90 -0.80
CA ALA A 127 1.70 0.48 -0.28
C ALA A 127 2.51 1.42 -1.17
N GLY A 128 3.73 1.05 -1.56
CA GLY A 128 4.56 1.83 -2.46
C GLY A 128 3.96 1.92 -3.86
N PHE A 129 3.42 0.82 -4.35
CA PHE A 129 2.70 0.78 -5.63
C PHE A 129 1.50 1.74 -5.61
N THR A 130 0.68 1.72 -4.56
CA THR A 130 -0.46 2.64 -4.40
C THR A 130 -0.01 4.09 -4.32
N ALA A 131 1.06 4.38 -3.57
CA ALA A 131 1.63 5.73 -3.47
C ALA A 131 2.07 6.26 -4.85
N MET A 132 2.72 5.42 -5.67
CA MET A 132 3.12 5.79 -7.02
C MET A 132 1.91 6.04 -7.93
N LEU A 133 0.87 5.22 -7.84
CA LEU A 133 -0.37 5.44 -8.59
C LEU A 133 -1.04 6.78 -8.19
N CYS A 134 -1.00 7.15 -6.91
CA CYS A 134 -1.48 8.45 -6.44
C CYS A 134 -0.66 9.60 -7.04
N VAL A 135 0.68 9.50 -7.05
CA VAL A 135 1.55 10.48 -7.70
C VAL A 135 1.21 10.63 -9.18
N MET A 136 1.07 9.52 -9.90
CA MET A 136 0.68 9.53 -11.30
C MET A 136 -0.69 10.19 -11.51
N ALA A 137 -1.65 9.97 -10.62
CA ALA A 137 -2.97 10.62 -10.67
C ALA A 137 -2.88 12.14 -10.46
N LEU A 138 -2.00 12.62 -9.57
CA LEU A 138 -1.74 14.05 -9.40
C LEU A 138 -1.14 14.67 -10.68
N GLU A 139 -0.13 14.03 -11.26
CA GLU A 139 0.51 14.49 -12.50
C GLU A 139 -0.47 14.54 -13.69
N GLU A 140 -1.29 13.50 -13.87
CA GLU A 140 -2.37 13.44 -14.85
C GLU A 140 -3.43 14.53 -14.60
N GLY A 141 -3.61 14.90 -13.35
CA GLY A 141 -4.43 16.03 -12.93
C GLY A 141 -3.83 17.40 -13.20
N GLY A 142 -2.59 17.45 -13.71
CA GLY A 142 -1.87 18.69 -13.99
C GLY A 142 -1.11 19.27 -12.79
N VAL A 143 -0.99 18.55 -11.69
CA VAL A 143 -0.21 18.98 -10.52
C VAL A 143 1.27 18.75 -10.79
N THR A 144 2.05 19.81 -10.66
CA THR A 144 3.52 19.82 -10.84
C THR A 144 4.20 20.37 -9.59
N PRO A 145 5.52 20.20 -9.43
CA PRO A 145 6.25 20.84 -8.32
C PRO A 145 6.09 22.37 -8.24
N ALA A 146 5.85 23.04 -9.39
CA ALA A 146 5.60 24.47 -9.46
C ALA A 146 4.16 24.89 -9.09
N SER A 147 3.22 23.93 -8.98
CA SER A 147 1.80 24.22 -8.68
C SER A 147 1.57 24.69 -7.24
N GLY A 148 2.50 24.39 -6.33
CA GLY A 148 2.41 24.68 -4.91
C GLY A 148 2.51 23.43 -4.04
N GLU A 149 2.09 23.59 -2.80
CA GLU A 149 2.28 22.57 -1.77
C GLU A 149 1.28 21.40 -1.95
N VAL A 150 1.79 20.17 -1.79
CA VAL A 150 1.00 18.92 -1.83
C VAL A 150 0.89 18.36 -0.42
N VAL A 151 -0.32 17.97 -0.01
CA VAL A 151 -0.58 17.42 1.31
C VAL A 151 -0.80 15.92 1.26
N VAL A 152 -0.27 15.18 2.24
CA VAL A 152 -0.45 13.73 2.39
C VAL A 152 -1.10 13.43 3.73
N SER A 153 -2.30 12.86 3.74
CA SER A 153 -2.96 12.38 4.95
C SER A 153 -2.51 10.96 5.32
N GLY A 154 -2.60 10.61 6.61
CA GLY A 154 -2.13 9.31 7.10
C GLY A 154 -0.66 9.06 6.78
N ALA A 155 0.14 10.12 6.81
CA ALA A 155 1.50 10.15 6.29
C ALA A 155 2.46 9.18 6.98
N SER A 156 2.22 8.76 8.21
CA SER A 156 3.07 7.80 8.93
C SER A 156 2.77 6.32 8.61
N GLY A 157 1.72 6.05 7.83
CA GLY A 157 1.40 4.70 7.35
C GLY A 157 2.24 4.29 6.14
N GLY A 158 2.08 3.04 5.70
CA GLY A 158 2.87 2.50 4.58
C GLY A 158 2.72 3.28 3.28
N VAL A 159 1.49 3.58 2.86
CA VAL A 159 1.23 4.39 1.65
C VAL A 159 1.69 5.82 1.86
N GLY A 160 1.29 6.44 2.97
CA GLY A 160 1.57 7.86 3.23
C GLY A 160 3.06 8.17 3.31
N SER A 161 3.85 7.35 4.03
CA SER A 161 5.30 7.56 4.16
C SER A 161 6.02 7.41 2.81
N THR A 162 5.61 6.44 2.01
CA THR A 162 6.16 6.27 0.65
C THR A 162 5.75 7.43 -0.24
N ALA A 163 4.49 7.91 -0.15
CA ALA A 163 4.03 9.07 -0.92
C ALA A 163 4.82 10.35 -0.58
N VAL A 164 5.10 10.60 0.70
CA VAL A 164 5.97 11.72 1.12
C VAL A 164 7.33 11.62 0.47
N ALA A 165 7.98 10.46 0.55
CA ALA A 165 9.31 10.26 -0.02
C ALA A 165 9.32 10.39 -1.55
N LEU A 166 8.33 9.83 -2.24
CA LEU A 166 8.21 9.93 -3.71
C LEU A 166 7.99 11.37 -4.17
N LEU A 167 7.06 12.09 -3.53
CA LEU A 167 6.79 13.49 -3.86
C LEU A 167 8.03 14.36 -3.63
N HIS A 168 8.73 14.15 -2.50
CA HIS A 168 9.98 14.85 -2.21
C HIS A 168 11.04 14.57 -3.28
N ALA A 169 11.26 13.30 -3.64
CA ALA A 169 12.21 12.90 -4.68
C ALA A 169 11.90 13.52 -6.06
N LEU A 170 10.62 13.78 -6.33
CA LEU A 170 10.13 14.43 -7.54
C LEU A 170 10.15 15.96 -7.46
N GLY A 171 10.62 16.55 -6.36
CA GLY A 171 10.78 17.99 -6.18
C GLY A 171 9.53 18.73 -5.69
N TYR A 172 8.49 18.01 -5.24
CA TYR A 172 7.32 18.66 -4.63
C TYR A 172 7.61 19.16 -3.22
N GLN A 173 6.97 20.25 -2.83
CA GLN A 173 6.90 20.68 -1.45
C GLN A 173 5.75 19.91 -0.76
N VAL A 174 6.10 19.13 0.27
CA VAL A 174 5.18 18.17 0.89
C VAL A 174 4.84 18.56 2.32
N THR A 175 3.55 18.69 2.62
CA THR A 175 3.03 18.72 3.99
C THR A 175 2.46 17.35 4.36
N ALA A 176 2.89 16.80 5.48
CA ALA A 176 2.40 15.55 6.03
C ALA A 176 1.34 15.81 7.11
N ILE A 177 0.28 15.00 7.15
CA ILE A 177 -0.69 15.00 8.25
C ILE A 177 -0.53 13.69 9.03
N SER A 178 -0.24 13.80 10.33
CA SER A 178 -0.05 12.66 11.24
C SER A 178 -0.86 12.83 12.51
N GLY A 179 -1.35 11.72 13.06
CA GLY A 179 -2.03 11.71 14.37
C GLY A 179 -1.09 11.47 15.56
N ARG A 180 0.23 11.31 15.32
CA ARG A 180 1.23 11.01 16.35
C ARG A 180 2.42 11.94 16.20
N ALA A 181 2.64 12.78 17.22
CA ALA A 181 3.76 13.74 17.23
C ALA A 181 5.14 13.05 17.16
N ASP A 182 5.27 11.84 17.72
CA ASP A 182 6.50 11.05 17.69
C ASP A 182 6.96 10.70 16.27
N ASN A 183 6.07 10.76 15.28
CA ASN A 183 6.40 10.54 13.88
C ASN A 183 6.92 11.78 13.14
N ASN A 184 6.96 12.96 13.77
CA ASN A 184 7.32 14.19 13.06
C ASN A 184 8.74 14.15 12.50
N ALA A 185 9.71 13.71 13.32
CA ALA A 185 11.10 13.59 12.89
C ALA A 185 11.26 12.57 11.73
N TYR A 186 10.58 11.44 11.82
CA TYR A 186 10.53 10.41 10.78
C TYR A 186 10.00 10.98 9.45
N LEU A 187 8.87 11.71 9.50
CA LEU A 187 8.27 12.29 8.30
C LEU A 187 9.14 13.40 7.68
N GLN A 188 9.81 14.21 8.51
CA GLN A 188 10.76 15.21 8.03
C GLN A 188 11.98 14.55 7.38
N GLN A 189 12.50 13.45 7.92
CA GLN A 189 13.59 12.67 7.29
C GLN A 189 13.19 12.09 5.94
N LEU A 190 11.92 11.74 5.74
CA LEU A 190 11.37 11.31 4.45
C LEU A 190 11.16 12.46 3.45
N GLY A 191 11.32 13.70 3.87
CA GLY A 191 11.22 14.88 3.02
C GLY A 191 9.97 15.74 3.23
N ALA A 192 9.18 15.51 4.28
CA ALA A 192 8.10 16.42 4.61
C ALA A 192 8.67 17.79 5.04
N HIS A 193 8.25 18.85 4.35
CA HIS A 193 8.57 20.23 4.70
C HIS A 193 7.92 20.65 6.03
N GLN A 194 6.70 20.21 6.24
CA GLN A 194 5.89 20.48 7.42
C GLN A 194 5.11 19.23 7.84
N VAL A 195 4.85 19.09 9.15
CA VAL A 195 3.95 18.08 9.70
C VAL A 195 2.84 18.77 10.50
N LEU A 196 1.58 18.44 10.17
CA LEU A 196 0.39 18.96 10.82
C LEU A 196 -0.29 17.88 11.66
N ASP A 197 -0.96 18.28 12.75
CA ASP A 197 -1.77 17.36 13.54
C ASP A 197 -3.07 17.01 12.83
N ARG A 198 -3.38 15.72 12.72
CA ARG A 198 -4.63 15.21 12.15
C ARG A 198 -5.87 15.82 12.81
N LYS A 199 -5.79 16.23 14.08
CA LYS A 199 -6.90 16.85 14.79
C LYS A 199 -7.41 18.12 14.12
N GLU A 200 -6.54 18.86 13.41
CA GLU A 200 -6.93 20.05 12.65
C GLU A 200 -7.90 19.73 11.49
N PHE A 201 -7.96 18.47 11.06
CA PHE A 201 -8.75 17.99 9.94
C PHE A 201 -9.93 17.09 10.36
N ALA A 202 -10.10 16.87 11.67
CA ALA A 202 -11.08 15.91 12.20
C ALA A 202 -12.50 16.47 12.37
N THR A 203 -12.67 17.77 12.21
CA THR A 203 -13.98 18.45 12.41
C THR A 203 -14.43 19.14 11.13
N ALA A 204 -15.75 19.15 10.94
CA ALA A 204 -16.36 19.88 9.81
C ALA A 204 -16.11 21.39 9.97
N GLY A 205 -15.60 22.00 8.90
CA GLY A 205 -15.42 23.42 8.75
C GLY A 205 -16.47 24.02 7.79
N ARG A 206 -16.13 25.17 7.21
CA ARG A 206 -16.96 25.79 6.17
C ARG A 206 -16.89 24.96 4.88
N PRO A 207 -17.91 25.01 4.02
CA PRO A 207 -17.92 24.30 2.73
C PRO A 207 -16.75 24.67 1.81
N LEU A 208 -16.19 25.87 1.94
CA LEU A 208 -14.98 26.37 1.31
C LEU A 208 -14.13 27.12 2.34
N GLU A 209 -12.97 26.57 2.62
CA GLU A 209 -11.95 27.20 3.46
C GLU A 209 -10.92 27.97 2.62
N LYS A 210 -9.92 28.61 3.28
CA LYS A 210 -8.78 29.23 2.60
C LYS A 210 -8.06 28.16 1.76
N GLN A 211 -7.76 28.49 0.50
CA GLN A 211 -6.97 27.63 -0.37
C GLN A 211 -5.55 27.47 0.16
N ARG A 212 -5.07 26.22 0.27
CA ARG A 212 -3.76 25.86 0.81
C ARG A 212 -2.99 24.91 -0.10
N TRP A 213 -3.67 23.93 -0.74
CA TRP A 213 -3.07 22.77 -1.34
C TRP A 213 -3.25 22.74 -2.86
N ALA A 214 -2.16 22.55 -3.59
CA ALA A 214 -2.17 22.35 -5.04
C ALA A 214 -2.53 20.90 -5.42
N GLY A 215 -2.30 19.96 -4.53
CA GLY A 215 -2.67 18.55 -4.67
C GLY A 215 -2.77 17.87 -3.31
N ALA A 216 -3.42 16.70 -3.27
CA ALA A 216 -3.48 15.89 -2.05
C ALA A 216 -3.44 14.40 -2.38
N ILE A 217 -2.78 13.63 -1.49
CA ILE A 217 -2.91 12.17 -1.43
C ILE A 217 -3.59 11.82 -0.12
N ASP A 218 -4.77 11.19 -0.20
CA ASP A 218 -5.55 10.82 0.97
C ASP A 218 -5.59 9.30 1.17
N THR A 219 -5.15 8.86 2.36
CA THR A 219 -5.19 7.47 2.81
C THR A 219 -6.19 7.24 3.93
N VAL A 220 -6.90 8.27 4.37
CA VAL A 220 -7.72 8.28 5.58
C VAL A 220 -9.21 8.22 5.29
N GLY A 221 -9.66 8.97 4.30
CA GLY A 221 -11.11 9.09 4.03
C GLY A 221 -11.85 9.95 5.04
N ASP A 222 -13.16 9.78 5.08
CA ASP A 222 -14.09 10.40 6.01
C ASP A 222 -13.91 11.93 6.18
N GLN A 223 -13.96 12.46 7.39
CA GLN A 223 -13.88 13.89 7.67
C GLN A 223 -12.55 14.50 7.23
N VAL A 224 -11.44 13.77 7.32
CA VAL A 224 -10.12 14.25 6.87
C VAL A 224 -10.15 14.57 5.38
N LEU A 225 -10.64 13.65 4.55
CA LEU A 225 -10.79 13.86 3.11
C LEU A 225 -11.76 15.03 2.81
N ALA A 226 -12.90 15.07 3.52
CA ALA A 226 -13.87 16.14 3.36
C ALA A 226 -13.26 17.52 3.67
N THR A 227 -12.48 17.63 4.74
CA THR A 227 -11.79 18.88 5.12
C THR A 227 -10.72 19.27 4.10
N LEU A 228 -9.91 18.31 3.62
CA LEU A 228 -8.93 18.56 2.55
C LEU A 228 -9.56 19.17 1.31
N LEU A 229 -10.68 18.62 0.84
CA LEU A 229 -11.40 19.12 -0.33
C LEU A 229 -11.78 20.60 -0.21
N THR A 230 -12.12 21.08 0.99
CA THR A 230 -12.48 22.50 1.22
C THR A 230 -11.31 23.45 1.09
N GLN A 231 -10.06 22.94 1.20
CA GLN A 231 -8.81 23.72 1.24
C GLN A 231 -8.01 23.66 -0.06
N MET A 232 -8.53 22.99 -1.08
CA MET A 232 -7.83 22.84 -2.36
C MET A 232 -7.80 24.14 -3.16
N HIS A 233 -6.69 24.34 -3.89
CA HIS A 233 -6.57 25.38 -4.91
C HIS A 233 -7.56 25.14 -6.05
N TYR A 234 -7.79 26.18 -6.86
CA TYR A 234 -8.56 26.04 -8.10
C TYR A 234 -7.86 25.04 -9.05
N GLY A 235 -8.61 24.09 -9.57
CA GLY A 235 -8.10 23.06 -10.50
C GLY A 235 -7.27 21.96 -9.86
N ALA A 236 -7.14 21.94 -8.54
CA ALA A 236 -6.33 20.94 -7.84
C ALA A 236 -6.92 19.52 -7.94
N THR A 237 -6.05 18.53 -7.75
CA THR A 237 -6.42 17.10 -7.74
C THR A 237 -6.16 16.47 -6.38
N VAL A 238 -7.12 15.70 -5.91
CA VAL A 238 -7.01 14.85 -4.70
C VAL A 238 -7.05 13.40 -5.14
N ALA A 239 -5.98 12.65 -4.88
CA ALA A 239 -5.91 11.21 -5.09
C ALA A 239 -6.33 10.49 -3.80
N ALA A 240 -7.48 9.82 -3.81
CA ALA A 240 -8.01 9.08 -2.66
C ALA A 240 -7.79 7.57 -2.84
N CYS A 241 -7.06 6.95 -1.90
CA CYS A 241 -6.68 5.54 -1.98
C CYS A 241 -6.94 4.74 -0.71
N GLY A 242 -7.42 5.36 0.37
CA GLY A 242 -7.61 4.67 1.65
C GLY A 242 -8.84 5.15 2.42
N LEU A 243 -9.17 4.38 3.47
CA LEU A 243 -10.35 4.59 4.30
C LEU A 243 -10.07 4.27 5.78
N ALA A 244 -8.82 4.51 6.22
CA ALA A 244 -8.39 4.18 7.58
C ALA A 244 -9.17 4.94 8.67
N GLY A 245 -9.73 6.11 8.35
CA GLY A 245 -10.58 6.90 9.24
C GLY A 245 -12.07 6.61 9.10
N GLY A 246 -12.49 6.03 7.98
CA GLY A 246 -13.89 5.72 7.69
C GLY A 246 -14.19 5.66 6.19
N VAL A 247 -15.38 5.16 5.87
CA VAL A 247 -15.84 4.94 4.48
C VAL A 247 -16.69 6.09 3.93
N SER A 248 -17.10 7.02 4.80
CA SER A 248 -17.98 8.14 4.43
C SER A 248 -17.18 9.25 3.76
N LEU A 249 -17.90 10.11 3.04
CA LEU A 249 -17.38 11.36 2.51
C LEU A 249 -18.40 12.48 2.84
N PRO A 250 -18.34 13.10 4.03
CA PRO A 250 -19.25 14.17 4.44
C PRO A 250 -18.85 15.53 3.81
N ALA A 251 -18.87 15.62 2.49
CA ALA A 251 -18.48 16.79 1.72
C ALA A 251 -19.68 17.40 0.97
N THR A 252 -19.52 18.65 0.56
CA THR A 252 -20.46 19.32 -0.36
C THR A 252 -19.92 19.31 -1.78
N VAL A 253 -20.73 19.63 -2.77
CA VAL A 253 -20.28 19.74 -4.16
C VAL A 253 -19.51 21.04 -4.44
N MET A 254 -19.47 21.98 -3.50
CA MET A 254 -18.89 23.31 -3.69
C MET A 254 -17.41 23.30 -4.14
N PRO A 255 -16.50 22.50 -3.58
CA PRO A 255 -15.12 22.43 -4.08
C PRO A 255 -15.06 22.04 -5.56
N PHE A 256 -15.92 21.15 -6.01
CA PHE A 256 -15.93 20.66 -7.38
C PHE A 256 -16.44 21.72 -8.36
N ILE A 257 -17.60 22.35 -8.09
CA ILE A 257 -18.22 23.28 -9.02
C ILE A 257 -17.64 24.70 -8.95
N LEU A 258 -17.14 25.14 -7.78
CA LEU A 258 -16.65 26.51 -7.59
C LEU A 258 -15.11 26.63 -7.68
N ARG A 259 -14.39 25.53 -7.48
CA ARG A 259 -12.92 25.50 -7.59
C ARG A 259 -12.40 24.47 -8.59
N ASN A 260 -13.28 23.83 -9.35
CA ASN A 260 -12.89 22.82 -10.35
C ASN A 260 -11.96 21.73 -9.75
N VAL A 261 -12.14 21.38 -8.49
CA VAL A 261 -11.34 20.35 -7.80
C VAL A 261 -11.71 18.99 -8.39
N ARG A 262 -10.70 18.17 -8.62
CA ARG A 262 -10.86 16.77 -9.03
C ARG A 262 -10.62 15.86 -7.82
N LEU A 263 -11.57 14.95 -7.55
CA LEU A 263 -11.40 13.83 -6.64
C LEU A 263 -11.21 12.57 -7.46
N GLN A 264 -10.00 12.01 -7.45
CA GLN A 264 -9.62 10.83 -8.22
C GLN A 264 -9.46 9.63 -7.29
N GLY A 265 -10.30 8.60 -7.46
CA GLY A 265 -10.11 7.31 -6.81
C GLY A 265 -8.89 6.57 -7.38
N VAL A 266 -8.10 5.96 -6.51
CA VAL A 266 -6.93 5.16 -6.89
C VAL A 266 -7.10 3.74 -6.39
N ASP A 267 -7.35 2.81 -7.31
CA ASP A 267 -7.40 1.38 -7.07
C ASP A 267 -6.07 0.73 -7.44
N SER A 268 -5.46 0.02 -6.50
CA SER A 268 -4.22 -0.75 -6.71
C SER A 268 -4.48 -2.25 -6.93
N VAL A 269 -5.73 -2.72 -6.79
CA VAL A 269 -6.07 -4.15 -6.89
C VAL A 269 -6.21 -4.57 -8.34
N MET A 270 -7.02 -3.85 -9.12
CA MET A 270 -7.36 -4.20 -10.51
C MET A 270 -6.68 -3.27 -11.53
N THR A 271 -5.65 -2.56 -11.13
CA THR A 271 -4.88 -1.67 -12.02
C THR A 271 -4.40 -2.43 -13.25
N PRO A 272 -4.64 -1.93 -14.49
CA PRO A 272 -4.19 -2.58 -15.72
C PRO A 272 -2.67 -2.81 -15.78
N ARG A 273 -2.24 -3.91 -16.42
CA ARG A 273 -0.84 -4.35 -16.51
C ARG A 273 0.12 -3.25 -16.96
N ALA A 274 -0.22 -2.50 -18.01
CA ALA A 274 0.64 -1.43 -18.53
C ALA A 274 0.90 -0.32 -17.50
N ARG A 275 -0.16 0.12 -16.78
CA ARG A 275 -0.03 1.14 -15.74
C ARG A 275 0.74 0.59 -14.53
N ARG A 276 0.57 -0.68 -14.21
CA ARG A 276 1.30 -1.38 -13.15
C ARG A 276 2.79 -1.44 -13.48
N GLN A 277 3.16 -1.82 -14.69
CA GLN A 277 4.54 -1.85 -15.15
C GLN A 277 5.19 -0.45 -15.12
N GLU A 278 4.48 0.58 -15.54
CA GLU A 278 4.96 1.95 -15.47
C GLU A 278 5.22 2.41 -14.03
N ALA A 279 4.30 2.14 -13.12
CA ALA A 279 4.46 2.48 -11.70
C ALA A 279 5.69 1.78 -11.09
N TRP A 280 5.85 0.47 -11.34
CA TRP A 280 6.99 -0.30 -10.84
C TRP A 280 8.33 0.16 -11.45
N ARG A 281 8.35 0.51 -12.74
CA ARG A 281 9.53 1.07 -13.40
C ARG A 281 9.95 2.40 -12.75
N ARG A 282 9.02 3.27 -12.40
CA ARG A 282 9.29 4.53 -11.72
C ARG A 282 9.79 4.32 -10.29
N LEU A 283 9.17 3.41 -9.54
CA LEU A 283 9.58 3.05 -8.19
C LEU A 283 11.04 2.57 -8.13
N ALA A 284 11.49 1.84 -9.14
CA ALA A 284 12.84 1.30 -9.20
C ALA A 284 13.95 2.36 -9.25
N THR A 285 13.62 3.60 -9.60
CA THR A 285 14.62 4.66 -9.87
C THR A 285 14.52 5.89 -8.96
N LEU A 286 13.41 6.07 -8.24
CA LEU A 286 13.12 7.33 -7.56
C LEU A 286 13.61 7.39 -6.11
N LEU A 287 13.60 6.28 -5.39
CA LEU A 287 13.87 6.29 -3.96
C LEU A 287 15.34 5.97 -3.64
N PRO A 288 15.97 6.72 -2.72
CA PRO A 288 17.33 6.46 -2.31
C PRO A 288 17.44 5.20 -1.43
N ALA A 289 18.63 4.62 -1.35
CA ALA A 289 18.88 3.43 -0.52
C ALA A 289 18.48 3.63 0.96
N SER A 290 18.70 4.84 1.50
CA SER A 290 18.32 5.19 2.87
C SER A 290 16.83 5.08 3.15
N PHE A 291 15.97 5.26 2.16
CA PHE A 291 14.53 5.10 2.31
C PHE A 291 14.17 3.70 2.80
N TYR A 292 14.74 2.67 2.17
CA TYR A 292 14.42 1.27 2.47
C TYR A 292 14.80 0.88 3.90
N GLU A 293 15.87 1.46 4.45
CA GLU A 293 16.27 1.20 5.83
C GLU A 293 15.40 1.95 6.86
N GLN A 294 14.96 3.16 6.53
CA GLN A 294 14.20 4.01 7.43
C GLN A 294 12.76 3.55 7.64
N VAL A 295 12.13 2.98 6.61
CA VAL A 295 10.69 2.69 6.62
C VAL A 295 10.34 1.28 7.07
N THR A 296 11.32 0.39 7.27
CA THR A 296 11.10 -1.06 7.33
C THR A 296 11.37 -1.65 8.70
N GLN A 297 10.45 -2.52 9.15
CA GLN A 297 10.72 -3.55 10.16
C GLN A 297 10.54 -4.95 9.54
N GLU A 298 11.41 -5.89 9.90
CA GLU A 298 11.33 -7.26 9.43
C GLU A 298 10.82 -8.19 10.52
N ILE A 299 9.98 -9.14 10.12
CA ILE A 299 9.41 -10.16 11.00
C ILE A 299 9.45 -11.53 10.31
N THR A 300 9.23 -12.60 11.10
CA THR A 300 8.99 -13.96 10.58
C THR A 300 7.49 -14.24 10.40
N LEU A 301 7.16 -15.36 9.74
CA LEU A 301 5.77 -15.79 9.58
C LEU A 301 5.05 -15.94 10.93
N GLU A 302 5.75 -16.47 11.94
CA GLU A 302 5.19 -16.70 13.29
C GLU A 302 4.79 -15.39 13.99
N GLN A 303 5.47 -14.30 13.67
CA GLN A 303 5.20 -12.98 14.26
C GLN A 303 4.04 -12.25 13.55
N ALA A 304 3.62 -12.73 12.38
CA ALA A 304 2.62 -12.05 11.55
C ALA A 304 1.27 -11.83 12.29
N PRO A 305 0.69 -12.79 13.06
CA PRO A 305 -0.58 -12.55 13.75
C PRO A 305 -0.50 -11.44 14.80
N ALA A 306 0.55 -11.42 15.62
CA ALA A 306 0.75 -10.39 16.63
C ALA A 306 0.98 -9.01 16.00
N THR A 307 1.76 -8.97 14.91
CA THR A 307 2.05 -7.73 14.17
C THR A 307 0.79 -7.19 13.47
N ALA A 308 -0.05 -8.07 12.92
CA ALA A 308 -1.32 -7.68 12.33
C ALA A 308 -2.24 -6.99 13.36
N ALA A 309 -2.32 -7.52 14.58
CA ALA A 309 -3.07 -6.90 15.67
C ALA A 309 -2.50 -5.52 16.03
N ALA A 310 -1.18 -5.40 16.17
CA ALA A 310 -0.50 -4.15 16.46
C ALA A 310 -0.71 -3.06 15.39
N LEU A 311 -0.77 -3.48 14.11
CA LEU A 311 -1.03 -2.58 12.98
C LEU A 311 -2.43 -1.96 13.09
N LEU A 312 -3.45 -2.77 13.39
CA LEU A 312 -4.83 -2.27 13.57
C LEU A 312 -5.01 -1.36 14.78
N GLU A 313 -4.12 -1.48 15.77
CA GLU A 313 -4.05 -0.61 16.93
C GLU A 313 -3.19 0.66 16.71
N ASN A 314 -2.79 0.94 15.47
CA ASN A 314 -1.93 2.06 15.09
C ASN A 314 -0.58 2.09 15.84
N ARG A 315 -0.04 0.94 16.23
CA ARG A 315 1.27 0.82 16.92
C ARG A 315 2.44 0.59 15.96
N ILE A 316 2.17 0.45 14.67
CA ILE A 316 3.19 0.26 13.63
C ILE A 316 3.37 1.57 12.84
N THR A 317 4.61 1.88 12.49
CA THR A 317 4.99 3.00 11.61
C THR A 317 5.72 2.44 10.40
N GLY A 318 5.49 3.01 9.21
CA GLY A 318 6.14 2.58 7.98
C GLY A 318 5.66 1.22 7.46
N ARG A 319 6.59 0.35 7.12
CA ARG A 319 6.34 -0.94 6.46
C ARG A 319 6.75 -2.12 7.33
N THR A 320 5.96 -3.17 7.29
CA THR A 320 6.30 -4.47 7.87
C THR A 320 6.57 -5.47 6.75
N LEU A 321 7.78 -6.00 6.73
CA LEU A 321 8.24 -6.98 5.79
C LEU A 321 8.29 -8.35 6.47
N VAL A 322 7.76 -9.38 5.81
CA VAL A 322 7.76 -10.75 6.31
C VAL A 322 8.76 -11.56 5.51
N ARG A 323 9.78 -12.09 6.18
CA ARG A 323 10.68 -13.07 5.57
C ARG A 323 9.97 -14.41 5.52
N VAL A 324 9.77 -14.92 4.31
CA VAL A 324 9.07 -16.18 4.07
C VAL A 324 10.05 -17.27 3.65
N GLY A 325 10.94 -16.98 2.72
CA GLY A 325 11.99 -17.88 2.28
C GLY A 325 12.97 -18.23 3.39
N ALA A 326 13.74 -19.31 3.20
CA ALA A 326 14.80 -19.69 4.11
C ALA A 326 15.81 -18.54 4.31
N ALA A 327 16.32 -18.40 5.53
CA ALA A 327 17.47 -17.53 5.74
C ALA A 327 18.70 -18.20 5.07
N ASP A 328 19.39 -17.45 4.19
CA ASP A 328 20.68 -17.86 3.64
C ASP A 328 21.71 -18.04 4.76
#